data_39e5d019863fc62ef3739368a49887d9
#
_entry.id   39e5d019863fc62ef3739368a49887d9
#
_cell.length_a   1.000
_cell.length_b   1.000
_cell.length_c   1.000
_cell.angle_alpha   90.00
_cell.angle_beta   90.00
_cell.angle_gamma   90.00
#
_symmetry.space_group_name_H-M   'P 1'
#
loop_
_entity.id
_entity.type
_entity.pdbx_description
1 polymer ?
#
loop_
_entity_poly.entity_id
_entity_poly.type
_entity_poly.pdbx_seq_one_letter_code
_entity_poly.pdbx_strand_id
1 'polypeptide(L)'
;MNHKEGQDLLFDGREGAAQVVHAREVAALIESLGYTDRSAEERGFPDIFSLAEHLFALLRQNPAPDERARQKRRRSSLWAETRCALRKFSLSLAYAIPWAVLLTLEYLRPDAVRVSPEIGGALSLSLIASLITTGGFVQMITRSGNFYYGLKEPVLAHRTCITLLNIGLTSSLFLTLLGMIGGSYFHLFAGNYLVLAAINYLALSLLWMLCAVLSAQGIGWCIPFIFFLSILMSGLIKILINPGTTILLILCPLLAVACALACVLAGSYYAQSKHPQTKESARPRGGVLFISLVPFYVYGTVYFSFLFADRLTAGSAVPWVSGLSFGIDAAYKQGTDVVLLAFLITAALVEYLADSFLRFWQRLATELPQTANGQLMVSLWKRHSKTMLAILIAFVVVALSAWFTFSRSNGLTPAPRLLQTAMLGGLGYLMLSVALLEIVILAGINAISMASLAVALGVAVNLLTGYGLSHLWGVQYAAAGLLAGSAVVLCISNAAVRHVLRHPDYHYSIS
;
A
#
# COMPACT_ATOMS: atom_id res chain seq x y z
N MET A 1 32.06 5.51 33.92
CA MET A 1 31.84 5.78 32.50
C MET A 1 31.88 7.30 32.26
N ASN A 2 32.83 7.76 31.43
CA ASN A 2 32.96 9.20 31.15
C ASN A 2 31.82 9.69 30.24
N HIS A 3 31.39 10.95 30.43
CA HIS A 3 30.31 11.59 29.68
C HIS A 3 30.44 11.45 28.15
N LYS A 4 31.68 11.43 27.65
CA LYS A 4 32.02 11.25 26.24
C LYS A 4 31.74 9.82 25.76
N GLU A 5 32.05 8.80 26.55
CA GLU A 5 31.76 7.40 26.21
C GLU A 5 30.26 7.08 26.16
N GLY A 6 29.47 7.73 27.03
CA GLY A 6 28.00 7.59 27.00
C GLY A 6 27.36 8.26 25.78
N GLN A 7 27.93 9.39 25.34
CA GLN A 7 27.51 10.05 24.12
C GLN A 7 27.94 9.25 22.86
N ASP A 8 29.16 8.73 22.83
CA ASP A 8 29.65 7.92 21.70
C ASP A 8 28.86 6.63 21.54
N LEU A 9 28.40 5.99 22.63
CA LEU A 9 27.54 4.82 22.63
C LEU A 9 26.15 5.05 22.00
N LEU A 10 25.57 6.22 22.26
CA LEU A 10 24.23 6.56 21.76
C LEU A 10 24.30 7.31 20.41
N PHE A 11 25.43 7.92 20.09
CA PHE A 11 25.58 8.86 18.97
C PHE A 11 26.51 8.41 17.86
N ASP A 12 26.91 7.13 17.80
CA ASP A 12 27.68 6.63 16.66
C ASP A 12 26.95 6.87 15.33
N GLY A 13 26.78 8.14 15.01
CA GLY A 13 26.24 8.69 13.76
C GLY A 13 24.73 8.52 13.53
N ARG A 14 23.90 8.16 14.53
CA ARG A 14 22.47 7.85 14.34
C ARG A 14 21.57 9.01 14.80
N GLU A 15 20.83 9.56 13.86
CA GLU A 15 19.82 10.62 14.10
C GLU A 15 18.64 10.16 15.00
N GLY A 16 18.58 8.88 15.38
CA GLY A 16 17.51 8.30 16.20
C GLY A 16 17.59 8.56 17.70
N ALA A 17 18.79 8.87 18.25
CA ALA A 17 18.98 9.09 19.68
C ALA A 17 18.37 10.42 20.21
N ALA A 18 17.99 11.32 19.33
CA ALA A 18 17.44 12.63 19.68
C ALA A 18 15.93 12.63 20.03
N GLN A 19 15.26 11.47 20.04
CA GLN A 19 13.82 11.37 20.26
C GLN A 19 13.43 10.38 21.37
N VAL A 20 14.36 9.97 22.19
CA VAL A 20 14.09 9.01 23.27
C VAL A 20 13.31 9.70 24.40
N VAL A 21 12.09 9.24 24.66
CA VAL A 21 11.18 9.81 25.65
C VAL A 21 11.25 9.06 26.98
N HIS A 22 11.65 7.77 26.97
CA HIS A 22 11.74 6.91 28.12
C HIS A 22 13.04 6.13 28.23
N ALA A 23 13.49 5.83 29.46
CA ALA A 23 14.66 4.99 29.72
C ALA A 23 14.55 3.58 29.09
N ARG A 24 13.33 3.03 28.96
CA ARG A 24 13.08 1.75 28.29
C ARG A 24 13.37 1.78 26.80
N GLU A 25 13.19 2.92 26.15
CA GLU A 25 13.55 3.10 24.74
C GLU A 25 15.06 3.11 24.56
N VAL A 26 15.79 3.70 25.54
CA VAL A 26 17.26 3.62 25.60
C VAL A 26 17.68 2.17 25.76
N ALA A 27 17.02 1.41 26.66
CA ALA A 27 17.32 -0.02 26.85
C ALA A 27 17.13 -0.80 25.53
N ALA A 28 15.99 -0.66 24.89
CA ALA A 28 15.72 -1.29 23.60
C ALA A 28 16.72 -0.88 22.51
N LEU A 29 17.15 0.38 22.50
CA LEU A 29 18.15 0.88 21.55
C LEU A 29 19.50 0.24 21.79
N ILE A 30 19.99 0.20 23.03
CA ILE A 30 21.30 -0.40 23.35
C ILE A 30 21.28 -1.93 23.20
N GLU A 31 20.15 -2.62 23.47
CA GLU A 31 19.96 -4.03 23.13
C GLU A 31 20.03 -4.27 21.63
N SER A 32 19.42 -3.41 20.82
CA SER A 32 19.48 -3.50 19.36
C SER A 32 20.89 -3.30 18.80
N LEU A 33 21.75 -2.62 19.56
CA LEU A 33 23.18 -2.44 19.26
C LEU A 33 24.04 -3.62 19.75
N GLY A 34 23.41 -4.66 20.34
CA GLY A 34 24.09 -5.87 20.78
C GLY A 34 24.59 -5.85 22.22
N TYR A 35 24.23 -4.83 23.00
CA TYR A 35 24.53 -4.80 24.43
C TYR A 35 23.62 -5.73 25.20
N THR A 36 24.16 -6.45 26.18
CA THR A 36 23.49 -7.41 27.04
C THR A 36 23.71 -7.02 28.49
N ASP A 37 22.99 -7.67 29.42
CA ASP A 37 23.20 -7.47 30.87
C ASP A 37 24.67 -7.67 31.25
N ARG A 38 25.34 -8.65 30.66
CA ARG A 38 26.79 -8.88 30.87
C ARG A 38 27.65 -7.67 30.46
N SER A 39 27.29 -7.01 29.37
CA SER A 39 28.01 -5.80 28.94
C SER A 39 27.68 -4.59 29.81
N ALA A 40 26.54 -4.57 30.49
CA ALA A 40 26.18 -3.59 31.52
C ALA A 40 26.95 -3.85 32.82
N GLU A 41 27.08 -5.11 33.25
CA GLU A 41 27.88 -5.52 34.41
C GLU A 41 29.37 -5.15 34.26
N GLU A 42 29.96 -5.37 33.08
CA GLU A 42 31.34 -4.97 32.76
C GLU A 42 31.56 -3.45 32.90
N ARG A 43 30.48 -2.65 32.84
CA ARG A 43 30.49 -1.19 33.01
C ARG A 43 30.05 -0.72 34.39
N GLY A 44 29.82 -1.66 35.32
CA GLY A 44 29.44 -1.37 36.70
C GLY A 44 27.98 -1.12 36.95
N PHE A 45 27.09 -1.57 36.03
CA PHE A 45 25.64 -1.52 36.21
C PHE A 45 25.09 -2.93 36.41
N PRO A 46 24.08 -3.13 37.28
CA PRO A 46 23.54 -4.43 37.61
C PRO A 46 22.81 -5.10 36.43
N ASP A 47 22.25 -4.33 35.52
CA ASP A 47 21.54 -4.77 34.34
C ASP A 47 21.48 -3.69 33.26
N ILE A 48 20.95 -4.03 32.10
CA ILE A 48 20.83 -3.13 30.94
C ILE A 48 19.84 -1.98 31.22
N PHE A 49 18.82 -2.20 32.05
CA PHE A 49 17.84 -1.17 32.40
C PHE A 49 18.45 -0.09 33.28
N SER A 50 19.29 -0.47 34.25
CA SER A 50 20.03 0.48 35.10
C SER A 50 21.03 1.32 34.30
N LEU A 51 21.69 0.69 33.31
CA LEU A 51 22.55 1.39 32.36
C LEU A 51 21.72 2.37 31.52
N ALA A 52 20.57 1.95 31.02
CA ALA A 52 19.68 2.77 30.22
C ALA A 52 19.10 3.95 31.03
N GLU A 53 18.74 3.77 32.29
CA GLU A 53 18.28 4.86 33.18
C GLU A 53 19.39 5.90 33.39
N HIS A 54 20.62 5.46 33.62
CA HIS A 54 21.76 6.36 33.78
C HIS A 54 22.03 7.16 32.49
N LEU A 55 22.02 6.50 31.33
CA LEU A 55 22.20 7.16 30.02
C LEU A 55 21.05 8.14 29.71
N PHE A 56 19.83 7.79 30.05
CA PHE A 56 18.67 8.66 29.89
C PHE A 56 18.75 9.91 30.79
N ALA A 57 19.21 9.75 32.03
CA ALA A 57 19.43 10.89 32.95
C ALA A 57 20.53 11.82 32.38
N LEU A 58 21.62 11.29 31.81
CA LEU A 58 22.67 12.08 31.16
C LEU A 58 22.16 12.84 29.93
N LEU A 59 21.31 12.20 29.12
CA LEU A 59 20.69 12.84 27.94
C LEU A 59 19.78 14.01 28.35
N ARG A 60 19.04 13.85 29.45
CA ARG A 60 18.15 14.90 29.97
C ARG A 60 18.89 16.10 30.56
N GLN A 61 20.06 15.88 31.17
CA GLN A 61 20.86 16.96 31.80
C GLN A 61 21.57 17.82 30.74
N ASN A 62 21.91 17.24 29.58
CA ASN A 62 22.58 17.96 28.49
C ASN A 62 21.88 17.68 27.15
N PRO A 63 20.75 18.35 26.87
CA PRO A 63 20.14 18.29 25.55
C PRO A 63 21.15 18.85 24.54
N ALA A 64 21.44 18.06 23.50
CA ALA A 64 22.41 18.43 22.47
C ALA A 64 22.17 19.86 21.97
N PRO A 65 23.20 20.70 21.83
CA PRO A 65 23.05 22.11 21.44
C PRO A 65 22.27 22.34 20.15
N ASP A 66 22.16 21.31 19.33
CA ASP A 66 21.48 21.30 18.04
C ASP A 66 19.95 21.21 18.12
N GLU A 67 19.36 20.78 19.26
CA GLU A 67 17.91 20.72 19.42
C GLU A 67 17.25 22.10 19.46
N ARG A 68 17.89 23.09 20.11
CA ARG A 68 17.40 24.49 20.10
C ARG A 68 17.53 25.13 18.72
N ALA A 69 18.60 24.81 17.98
CA ALA A 69 18.79 25.26 16.60
C ALA A 69 17.83 24.51 15.64
N ARG A 70 17.58 23.22 15.87
CA ARG A 70 16.60 22.41 15.14
C ARG A 70 15.16 22.83 15.44
N GLN A 71 14.82 23.17 16.68
CA GLN A 71 13.52 23.71 17.04
C GLN A 71 13.25 25.08 16.39
N LYS A 72 14.28 25.92 16.25
CA LYS A 72 14.20 27.19 15.52
C LYS A 72 14.11 27.00 13.99
N ARG A 73 14.76 25.97 13.44
CA ARG A 73 14.60 25.54 12.04
C ARG A 73 13.26 24.78 11.79
N ARG A 74 12.65 24.15 12.81
CA ARG A 74 11.33 23.48 12.73
C ARG A 74 10.15 24.44 12.60
N ARG A 75 10.31 25.73 12.84
CA ARG A 75 9.43 26.77 12.27
C ARG A 75 9.76 26.97 10.79
N SER A 76 10.08 25.87 10.09
CA SER A 76 10.23 25.85 8.64
C SER A 76 8.96 26.44 8.05
N SER A 77 9.14 27.45 7.24
CA SER A 77 8.14 28.14 6.45
C SER A 77 7.00 27.18 6.06
N LEU A 78 5.75 27.58 6.20
CA LEU A 78 4.57 26.87 5.66
C LEU A 78 4.81 26.35 4.24
N TRP A 79 5.67 27.04 3.49
CA TRP A 79 6.14 26.63 2.17
C TRP A 79 6.97 25.35 2.14
N ALA A 80 7.78 25.05 3.15
CA ALA A 80 8.54 23.79 3.19
C ALA A 80 7.63 22.60 3.51
N GLU A 81 6.65 22.81 4.39
CA GLU A 81 5.63 21.80 4.70
C GLU A 81 4.72 21.53 3.49
N THR A 82 4.24 22.59 2.83
CA THR A 82 3.42 22.44 1.62
C THR A 82 4.18 21.82 0.46
N ARG A 83 5.47 22.15 0.28
CA ARG A 83 6.32 21.51 -0.75
C ARG A 83 6.51 20.01 -0.45
N CYS A 84 6.76 19.65 0.81
CA CYS A 84 6.90 18.24 1.21
C CYS A 84 5.56 17.49 1.02
N ALA A 85 4.45 18.12 1.38
CA ALA A 85 3.10 17.62 1.16
C ALA A 85 2.82 17.36 -0.32
N LEU A 86 3.07 18.38 -1.14
CA LEU A 86 2.84 18.31 -2.59
C LEU A 86 3.73 17.23 -3.24
N ARG A 87 4.98 17.11 -2.81
CA ARG A 87 5.88 16.05 -3.30
C ARG A 87 5.37 14.65 -2.95
N LYS A 88 4.93 14.42 -1.72
CA LYS A 88 4.37 13.11 -1.30
C LYS A 88 3.07 12.82 -2.04
N PHE A 89 2.15 13.78 -2.08
CA PHE A 89 0.89 13.65 -2.80
C PHE A 89 1.10 13.39 -4.30
N SER A 90 1.99 14.13 -4.97
CA SER A 90 2.28 13.93 -6.39
C SER A 90 2.92 12.57 -6.66
N LEU A 91 3.75 12.06 -5.74
CA LEU A 91 4.33 10.73 -5.87
C LEU A 91 3.24 9.64 -5.75
N SER A 92 2.38 9.73 -4.74
CA SER A 92 1.28 8.77 -4.57
C SER A 92 0.26 8.87 -5.72
N LEU A 93 -0.04 10.08 -6.20
CA LEU A 93 -0.89 10.30 -7.36
C LEU A 93 -0.29 9.69 -8.65
N ALA A 94 1.04 9.71 -8.78
CA ALA A 94 1.72 9.15 -9.94
C ALA A 94 1.45 7.64 -10.10
N TYR A 95 1.16 6.91 -9.04
CA TYR A 95 0.72 5.51 -9.11
C TYR A 95 -0.67 5.33 -9.73
N ALA A 96 -1.53 6.35 -9.67
CA ALA A 96 -2.85 6.33 -10.31
C ALA A 96 -2.81 6.70 -11.80
N ILE A 97 -1.73 7.35 -12.28
CA ILE A 97 -1.60 7.80 -13.68
C ILE A 97 -1.77 6.67 -14.68
N PRO A 98 -1.11 5.49 -14.56
CA PRO A 98 -1.26 4.41 -15.53
C PRO A 98 -2.71 3.96 -15.66
N TRP A 99 -3.43 3.88 -14.54
CA TRP A 99 -4.84 3.53 -14.54
C TRP A 99 -5.70 4.61 -15.21
N ALA A 100 -5.45 5.87 -14.89
CA ALA A 100 -6.14 7.00 -15.52
C ALA A 100 -5.92 7.05 -17.04
N VAL A 101 -4.70 6.78 -17.51
CA VAL A 101 -4.36 6.74 -18.94
C VAL A 101 -5.09 5.58 -19.62
N LEU A 102 -5.08 4.38 -19.03
CA LEU A 102 -5.79 3.22 -19.59
C LEU A 102 -7.29 3.47 -19.70
N LEU A 103 -7.93 4.00 -18.66
CA LEU A 103 -9.34 4.39 -18.69
C LEU A 103 -9.63 5.45 -19.75
N THR A 104 -8.78 6.47 -19.82
CA THR A 104 -8.95 7.55 -20.79
C THR A 104 -8.85 7.01 -22.23
N LEU A 105 -7.90 6.13 -22.51
CA LEU A 105 -7.75 5.49 -23.83
C LEU A 105 -8.96 4.63 -24.18
N GLU A 106 -9.46 3.84 -23.22
CA GLU A 106 -10.62 2.97 -23.42
C GLU A 106 -11.88 3.78 -23.76
N TYR A 107 -12.09 4.94 -23.11
CA TYR A 107 -13.27 5.77 -23.31
C TYR A 107 -13.18 6.76 -24.46
N LEU A 108 -12.00 7.37 -24.70
CA LEU A 108 -11.83 8.33 -25.80
C LEU A 108 -11.59 7.68 -27.17
N ARG A 109 -11.03 6.47 -27.19
CA ARG A 109 -10.72 5.73 -28.41
C ARG A 109 -11.15 4.26 -28.28
N PRO A 110 -12.46 3.97 -28.18
CA PRO A 110 -12.95 2.59 -28.02
C PRO A 110 -12.54 1.70 -29.22
N ASP A 111 -12.35 2.30 -30.42
CA ASP A 111 -11.91 1.55 -31.61
C ASP A 111 -10.45 1.13 -31.56
N ALA A 112 -9.61 1.84 -30.82
CA ALA A 112 -8.18 1.53 -30.71
C ALA A 112 -7.90 0.35 -29.75
N VAL A 113 -8.81 0.04 -28.83
CA VAL A 113 -8.66 -0.97 -27.76
C VAL A 113 -9.79 -2.00 -27.81
N ARG A 114 -10.44 -2.20 -28.95
CA ARG A 114 -11.45 -3.26 -29.08
C ARG A 114 -10.81 -4.63 -28.86
N VAL A 115 -11.17 -5.24 -27.74
CA VAL A 115 -10.75 -6.58 -27.33
C VAL A 115 -11.98 -7.45 -27.26
N SER A 116 -11.90 -8.71 -27.72
CA SER A 116 -13.03 -9.61 -27.54
C SER A 116 -13.37 -9.80 -26.07
N PRO A 117 -14.64 -10.04 -25.71
CA PRO A 117 -15.05 -10.23 -24.32
C PRO A 117 -14.25 -11.32 -23.60
N GLU A 118 -13.85 -12.39 -24.33
CA GLU A 118 -13.07 -13.50 -23.78
C GLU A 118 -11.65 -13.05 -23.40
N ILE A 119 -10.98 -12.30 -24.27
CA ILE A 119 -9.65 -11.73 -23.99
C ILE A 119 -9.75 -10.73 -22.82
N GLY A 120 -10.76 -9.87 -22.86
CA GLY A 120 -11.01 -8.90 -21.78
C GLY A 120 -11.23 -9.59 -20.43
N GLY A 121 -12.02 -10.68 -20.39
CA GLY A 121 -12.25 -11.51 -19.23
C GLY A 121 -10.97 -12.15 -18.69
N ALA A 122 -10.20 -12.79 -19.58
CA ALA A 122 -8.93 -13.44 -19.22
C ALA A 122 -7.90 -12.45 -18.65
N LEU A 123 -7.76 -11.27 -19.27
CA LEU A 123 -6.85 -10.22 -18.78
C LEU A 123 -7.31 -9.61 -17.46
N SER A 124 -8.61 -9.35 -17.29
CA SER A 124 -9.14 -8.81 -16.06
C SER A 124 -9.01 -9.78 -14.89
N LEU A 125 -9.34 -11.07 -15.10
CA LEU A 125 -9.19 -12.09 -14.07
C LEU A 125 -7.72 -12.29 -13.69
N SER A 126 -6.80 -12.31 -14.65
CA SER A 126 -5.36 -12.40 -14.38
C SER A 126 -4.82 -11.19 -13.61
N LEU A 127 -5.29 -9.98 -13.91
CA LEU A 127 -4.95 -8.77 -13.17
C LEU A 127 -5.45 -8.86 -11.72
N ILE A 128 -6.71 -9.19 -11.51
CA ILE A 128 -7.31 -9.34 -10.18
C ILE A 128 -6.56 -10.42 -9.39
N ALA A 129 -6.35 -11.60 -9.98
CA ALA A 129 -5.63 -12.69 -9.35
C ALA A 129 -4.21 -12.29 -8.98
N SER A 130 -3.48 -11.57 -9.86
CA SER A 130 -2.11 -11.11 -9.58
C SER A 130 -2.05 -10.16 -8.37
N LEU A 131 -2.97 -9.22 -8.27
CA LEU A 131 -3.02 -8.27 -7.15
C LEU A 131 -3.38 -8.95 -5.83
N ILE A 132 -4.34 -9.87 -5.84
CA ILE A 132 -4.74 -10.61 -4.63
C ILE A 132 -3.59 -11.49 -4.13
N THR A 133 -2.98 -12.27 -5.02
CA THR A 133 -1.97 -13.25 -4.62
C THR A 133 -0.63 -12.62 -4.25
N THR A 134 -0.26 -11.52 -4.90
CA THR A 134 1.02 -10.83 -4.61
C THR A 134 0.89 -9.68 -3.64
N GLY A 135 -0.33 -9.23 -3.33
CA GLY A 135 -0.57 -8.09 -2.43
C GLY A 135 0.07 -8.26 -1.05
N GLY A 136 0.04 -9.47 -0.50
CA GLY A 136 0.72 -9.81 0.74
C GLY A 136 2.24 -9.68 0.62
N PHE A 137 2.85 -10.20 -0.46
CA PHE A 137 4.28 -10.08 -0.70
C PHE A 137 4.72 -8.63 -0.93
N VAL A 138 3.91 -7.83 -1.64
CA VAL A 138 4.14 -6.39 -1.83
C VAL A 138 4.25 -5.68 -0.49
N GLN A 139 3.35 -5.95 0.45
CA GLN A 139 3.38 -5.36 1.80
C GLN A 139 4.59 -5.84 2.62
N MET A 140 4.93 -7.14 2.57
CA MET A 140 6.12 -7.67 3.23
C MET A 140 7.40 -7.02 2.71
N ILE A 141 7.57 -6.92 1.38
CA ILE A 141 8.73 -6.31 0.74
C ILE A 141 8.85 -4.84 1.13
N THR A 142 7.75 -4.10 1.03
CA THR A 142 7.75 -2.66 1.36
C THR A 142 8.07 -2.43 2.83
N ARG A 143 7.48 -3.20 3.74
CA ARG A 143 7.72 -3.06 5.19
C ARG A 143 9.16 -3.41 5.57
N SER A 144 9.65 -4.58 5.14
CA SER A 144 11.01 -4.99 5.45
C SER A 144 12.06 -4.10 4.82
N GLY A 145 11.84 -3.70 3.55
CA GLY A 145 12.73 -2.79 2.86
C GLY A 145 12.83 -1.43 3.56
N ASN A 146 11.69 -0.78 3.84
CA ASN A 146 11.66 0.50 4.55
C ASN A 146 12.32 0.42 5.94
N PHE A 147 12.13 -0.70 6.66
CA PHE A 147 12.75 -0.93 7.96
C PHE A 147 14.28 -0.94 7.86
N TYR A 148 14.86 -1.78 6.99
CA TYR A 148 16.33 -1.88 6.86
C TYR A 148 16.96 -0.65 6.18
N TYR A 149 16.27 0.00 5.22
CA TYR A 149 16.75 1.28 4.68
C TYR A 149 16.71 2.38 5.74
N GLY A 150 15.70 2.39 6.62
CA GLY A 150 15.63 3.29 7.77
C GLY A 150 16.80 3.11 8.74
N LEU A 151 17.26 1.87 8.93
CA LEU A 151 18.46 1.53 9.72
C LEU A 151 19.78 1.86 8.99
N LYS A 152 19.73 2.42 7.79
CA LYS A 152 20.91 2.69 6.93
C LYS A 152 21.69 1.41 6.53
N GLU A 153 21.00 0.27 6.46
CA GLU A 153 21.54 -1.03 6.06
C GLU A 153 21.03 -1.45 4.66
N PRO A 154 21.46 -0.75 3.58
CA PRO A 154 20.88 -0.95 2.24
C PRO A 154 21.17 -2.33 1.65
N VAL A 155 22.30 -2.96 2.01
CA VAL A 155 22.66 -4.32 1.52
C VAL A 155 21.75 -5.36 2.13
N LEU A 156 21.43 -5.24 3.43
CA LEU A 156 20.52 -6.13 4.13
C LEU A 156 19.07 -5.95 3.64
N ALA A 157 18.65 -4.70 3.44
CA ALA A 157 17.37 -4.36 2.82
C ALA A 157 17.21 -5.04 1.46
N HIS A 158 18.20 -4.89 0.58
CA HIS A 158 18.17 -5.49 -0.75
C HIS A 158 18.09 -7.03 -0.68
N ARG A 159 18.95 -7.67 0.12
CA ARG A 159 18.95 -9.14 0.27
C ARG A 159 17.59 -9.66 0.77
N THR A 160 16.99 -8.97 1.75
CA THR A 160 15.69 -9.35 2.31
C THR A 160 14.58 -9.17 1.27
N CYS A 161 14.56 -8.05 0.55
CA CYS A 161 13.59 -7.79 -0.52
C CYS A 161 13.67 -8.85 -1.63
N ILE A 162 14.89 -9.21 -2.09
CA ILE A 162 15.07 -10.24 -3.12
C ILE A 162 14.65 -11.63 -2.62
N THR A 163 14.92 -11.96 -1.35
CA THR A 163 14.47 -13.23 -0.79
C THR A 163 12.94 -13.33 -0.79
N LEU A 164 12.25 -12.26 -0.35
CA LEU A 164 10.79 -12.21 -0.35
C LEU A 164 10.21 -12.21 -1.78
N LEU A 165 10.86 -11.51 -2.72
CA LEU A 165 10.49 -11.54 -4.13
C LEU A 165 10.60 -12.95 -4.72
N ASN A 166 11.67 -13.68 -4.43
CA ASN A 166 11.85 -15.06 -4.91
C ASN A 166 10.78 -16.00 -4.33
N ILE A 167 10.46 -15.87 -3.04
CA ILE A 167 9.37 -16.65 -2.42
C ILE A 167 8.03 -16.31 -3.08
N GLY A 168 7.76 -15.03 -3.30
CA GLY A 168 6.53 -14.56 -3.97
C GLY A 168 6.45 -15.05 -5.42
N LEU A 169 7.55 -15.02 -6.17
CA LEU A 169 7.60 -15.53 -7.54
C LEU A 169 7.37 -17.04 -7.60
N THR A 170 8.01 -17.81 -6.71
CA THR A 170 7.79 -19.26 -6.63
C THR A 170 6.32 -19.58 -6.28
N SER A 171 5.73 -18.84 -5.35
CA SER A 171 4.33 -18.95 -5.00
C SER A 171 3.42 -18.61 -6.22
N SER A 172 3.74 -17.56 -6.97
CA SER A 172 2.99 -17.17 -8.16
C SER A 172 3.09 -18.23 -9.27
N LEU A 173 4.26 -18.83 -9.47
CA LEU A 173 4.43 -19.94 -10.43
C LEU A 173 3.58 -21.15 -10.05
N PHE A 174 3.59 -21.52 -8.76
CA PHE A 174 2.77 -22.61 -8.26
C PHE A 174 1.27 -22.33 -8.45
N LEU A 175 0.81 -21.11 -8.13
CA LEU A 175 -0.57 -20.70 -8.32
C LEU A 175 -0.96 -20.63 -9.81
N THR A 176 -0.02 -20.27 -10.70
CA THR A 176 -0.25 -20.34 -12.15
C THR A 176 -0.56 -21.77 -12.60
N LEU A 177 0.25 -22.73 -12.13
CA LEU A 177 0.04 -24.14 -12.45
C LEU A 177 -1.33 -24.64 -11.96
N LEU A 178 -1.68 -24.34 -10.71
CA LEU A 178 -3.00 -24.65 -10.15
C LEU A 178 -4.12 -23.95 -10.92
N GLY A 179 -3.93 -22.69 -11.31
CA GLY A 179 -4.90 -21.90 -12.09
C GLY A 179 -5.11 -22.46 -13.49
N MET A 180 -4.06 -22.96 -14.14
CA MET A 180 -4.18 -23.63 -15.44
C MET A 180 -4.93 -24.95 -15.35
N ILE A 181 -4.62 -25.76 -14.32
CA ILE A 181 -5.34 -27.06 -14.09
C ILE A 181 -6.81 -26.78 -13.77
N GLY A 182 -7.09 -25.90 -12.80
CA GLY A 182 -8.46 -25.54 -12.43
C GLY A 182 -9.21 -24.85 -13.56
N GLY A 183 -8.58 -23.92 -14.26
CA GLY A 183 -9.17 -23.21 -15.40
C GLY A 183 -9.55 -24.13 -16.54
N SER A 184 -8.76 -25.16 -16.81
CA SER A 184 -9.09 -26.22 -17.78
C SER A 184 -10.22 -27.10 -17.28
N TYR A 185 -10.21 -27.50 -16.01
CA TYR A 185 -11.23 -28.37 -15.42
C TYR A 185 -12.61 -27.70 -15.36
N PHE A 186 -12.66 -26.45 -14.94
CA PHE A 186 -13.91 -25.67 -14.83
C PHE A 186 -14.32 -24.96 -16.12
N HIS A 187 -13.58 -25.16 -17.22
CA HIS A 187 -13.83 -24.50 -18.50
C HIS A 187 -13.97 -22.97 -18.38
N LEU A 188 -13.09 -22.34 -17.56
CA LEU A 188 -13.15 -20.89 -17.33
C LEU A 188 -12.91 -20.10 -18.62
N PHE A 189 -11.97 -20.53 -19.45
CA PHE A 189 -11.64 -19.95 -20.75
C PHE A 189 -11.22 -21.04 -21.73
N ALA A 190 -11.32 -20.77 -23.05
CA ALA A 190 -10.69 -21.61 -24.05
C ALA A 190 -9.17 -21.66 -23.87
N GLY A 191 -8.51 -22.78 -24.20
CA GLY A 191 -7.11 -23.02 -23.88
C GLY A 191 -6.14 -21.90 -24.25
N ASN A 192 -6.32 -21.27 -25.41
CA ASN A 192 -5.47 -20.13 -25.84
C ASN A 192 -5.61 -18.91 -24.91
N TYR A 193 -6.81 -18.62 -24.41
CA TYR A 193 -7.06 -17.51 -23.51
C TYR A 193 -6.60 -17.82 -22.08
N LEU A 194 -6.59 -19.11 -21.70
CA LEU A 194 -6.06 -19.55 -20.43
C LEU A 194 -4.53 -19.36 -20.38
N VAL A 195 -3.81 -19.70 -21.45
CA VAL A 195 -2.38 -19.44 -21.59
C VAL A 195 -2.08 -17.93 -21.56
N LEU A 196 -2.90 -17.13 -22.26
CA LEU A 196 -2.81 -15.67 -22.23
C LEU A 196 -2.95 -15.13 -20.80
N ALA A 197 -3.96 -15.60 -20.07
CA ALA A 197 -4.18 -15.22 -18.67
C ALA A 197 -3.00 -15.62 -17.79
N ALA A 198 -2.42 -16.79 -17.96
CA ALA A 198 -1.28 -17.28 -17.19
C ALA A 198 -0.02 -16.41 -17.41
N ILE A 199 0.30 -16.08 -18.67
CA ILE A 199 1.44 -15.22 -19.01
C ILE A 199 1.23 -13.82 -18.41
N ASN A 200 0.04 -13.23 -18.58
CA ASN A 200 -0.27 -11.91 -18.05
C ASN A 200 -0.25 -11.90 -16.50
N TYR A 201 -0.77 -12.94 -15.86
CA TYR A 201 -0.73 -13.11 -14.40
C TYR A 201 0.72 -13.12 -13.88
N LEU A 202 1.61 -13.89 -14.48
CA LEU A 202 3.02 -13.97 -14.06
C LEU A 202 3.75 -12.64 -14.30
N ALA A 203 3.54 -12.01 -15.45
CA ALA A 203 4.15 -10.71 -15.75
C ALA A 203 3.70 -9.65 -14.75
N LEU A 204 2.41 -9.54 -14.46
CA LEU A 204 1.88 -8.60 -13.49
C LEU A 204 2.31 -8.93 -12.07
N SER A 205 2.31 -10.20 -11.67
CA SER A 205 2.78 -10.63 -10.35
C SER A 205 4.22 -10.19 -10.09
N LEU A 206 5.10 -10.41 -11.05
CA LEU A 206 6.48 -9.96 -10.95
C LEU A 206 6.58 -8.43 -10.95
N LEU A 207 5.79 -7.74 -11.79
CA LEU A 207 5.77 -6.28 -11.87
C LEU A 207 5.41 -5.64 -10.53
N TRP A 208 4.34 -6.10 -9.87
CA TRP A 208 3.92 -5.56 -8.57
C TRP A 208 4.98 -5.72 -7.50
N MET A 209 5.62 -6.88 -7.42
CA MET A 209 6.70 -7.13 -6.47
C MET A 209 7.94 -6.29 -6.77
N LEU A 210 8.32 -6.09 -8.06
CA LEU A 210 9.42 -5.19 -8.45
C LEU A 210 9.11 -3.73 -8.08
N CYS A 211 7.87 -3.27 -8.30
CA CYS A 211 7.43 -1.94 -7.87
C CYS A 211 7.56 -1.76 -6.35
N ALA A 212 7.25 -2.81 -5.55
CA ALA A 212 7.46 -2.78 -4.11
C ALA A 212 8.93 -2.63 -3.72
N VAL A 213 9.84 -3.33 -4.42
CA VAL A 213 11.30 -3.19 -4.22
C VAL A 213 11.77 -1.77 -4.57
N LEU A 214 11.32 -1.20 -5.69
CA LEU A 214 11.65 0.18 -6.10
C LEU A 214 11.17 1.21 -5.07
N SER A 215 9.96 1.01 -4.55
CA SER A 215 9.39 1.86 -3.50
C SER A 215 10.23 1.79 -2.23
N ALA A 216 10.62 0.59 -1.79
CA ALA A 216 11.46 0.37 -0.62
C ALA A 216 12.87 0.97 -0.79
N GLN A 217 13.44 0.93 -1.99
CA GLN A 217 14.72 1.58 -2.32
C GLN A 217 14.66 3.13 -2.35
N GLY A 218 13.47 3.71 -2.16
CA GLY A 218 13.27 5.17 -2.24
C GLY A 218 13.27 5.73 -3.67
N ILE A 219 13.30 4.87 -4.68
CA ILE A 219 13.24 5.23 -6.11
C ILE A 219 11.85 4.97 -6.73
N GLY A 220 10.80 4.93 -5.90
CA GLY A 220 9.41 4.74 -6.33
C GLY A 220 8.93 5.74 -7.39
N TRP A 221 9.57 6.90 -7.49
CA TRP A 221 9.29 7.88 -8.54
C TRP A 221 9.56 7.35 -9.97
N CYS A 222 10.36 6.28 -10.12
CA CYS A 222 10.58 5.62 -11.42
C CYS A 222 9.34 4.86 -11.91
N ILE A 223 8.43 4.44 -11.01
CA ILE A 223 7.28 3.59 -11.35
C ILE A 223 6.39 4.22 -12.43
N PRO A 224 5.92 5.47 -12.31
CA PRO A 224 5.12 6.11 -13.36
C PRO A 224 5.86 6.18 -14.71
N PHE A 225 7.18 6.42 -14.68
CA PHE A 225 8.01 6.44 -15.90
C PHE A 225 8.12 5.06 -16.55
N ILE A 226 8.21 3.99 -15.77
CA ILE A 226 8.22 2.60 -16.26
C ILE A 226 6.92 2.31 -17.01
N PHE A 227 5.78 2.64 -16.43
CA PHE A 227 4.48 2.45 -17.09
C PHE A 227 4.33 3.32 -18.34
N PHE A 228 4.70 4.61 -18.25
CA PHE A 228 4.65 5.52 -19.39
C PHE A 228 5.54 5.02 -20.53
N LEU A 229 6.78 4.61 -20.22
CA LEU A 229 7.73 4.11 -21.22
C LEU A 229 7.22 2.81 -21.86
N SER A 230 6.65 1.88 -21.08
CA SER A 230 6.12 0.62 -21.62
C SER A 230 4.92 0.86 -22.54
N ILE A 231 4.04 1.79 -22.23
CA ILE A 231 2.91 2.19 -23.07
C ILE A 231 3.42 2.86 -24.36
N LEU A 232 4.39 3.79 -24.23
CA LEU A 232 4.99 4.48 -25.36
C LEU A 232 5.69 3.50 -26.33
N MET A 233 6.49 2.59 -25.80
CA MET A 233 7.18 1.56 -26.58
C MET A 233 6.20 0.61 -27.27
N SER A 234 5.14 0.19 -26.55
CA SER A 234 4.09 -0.64 -27.15
C SER A 234 3.35 0.09 -28.28
N GLY A 235 3.09 1.40 -28.09
CA GLY A 235 2.51 2.25 -29.14
C GLY A 235 3.43 2.40 -30.36
N LEU A 236 4.72 2.57 -30.15
CA LEU A 236 5.72 2.65 -31.22
C LEU A 236 5.80 1.34 -32.01
N ILE A 237 5.82 0.19 -31.32
CA ILE A 237 5.79 -1.14 -31.93
C ILE A 237 4.51 -1.34 -32.75
N LYS A 238 3.36 -0.83 -32.24
CA LYS A 238 2.09 -0.84 -32.99
C LYS A 238 2.21 -0.09 -34.31
N ILE A 239 2.86 1.08 -34.32
CA ILE A 239 3.03 1.90 -35.52
C ILE A 239 3.99 1.26 -36.51
N LEU A 240 5.12 0.71 -36.05
CA LEU A 240 6.20 0.20 -36.90
C LEU A 240 5.92 -1.19 -37.44
N ILE A 241 5.38 -2.11 -36.65
CA ILE A 241 5.27 -3.53 -36.96
C ILE A 241 3.80 -3.95 -37.16
N ASN A 242 2.87 -3.14 -36.59
CA ASN A 242 1.44 -3.41 -36.57
C ASN A 242 1.05 -4.85 -36.14
N PRO A 243 1.61 -5.36 -35.01
CA PRO A 243 1.26 -6.67 -34.49
C PRO A 243 -0.21 -6.69 -34.07
N GLY A 244 -0.79 -7.88 -33.98
CA GLY A 244 -2.15 -8.06 -33.47
C GLY A 244 -2.33 -7.48 -32.07
N THR A 245 -3.52 -7.00 -31.75
CA THR A 245 -3.84 -6.34 -30.46
C THR A 245 -3.52 -7.23 -29.27
N THR A 246 -3.74 -8.56 -29.38
CA THR A 246 -3.42 -9.53 -28.32
C THR A 246 -1.93 -9.56 -27.98
N ILE A 247 -1.06 -9.47 -28.99
CA ILE A 247 0.40 -9.44 -28.78
C ILE A 247 0.81 -8.18 -28.01
N LEU A 248 0.22 -7.03 -28.33
CA LEU A 248 0.50 -5.77 -27.64
C LEU A 248 0.07 -5.80 -26.19
N LEU A 249 -1.07 -6.44 -25.89
CA LEU A 249 -1.57 -6.57 -24.52
C LEU A 249 -0.66 -7.43 -23.62
N ILE A 250 0.07 -8.40 -24.20
CA ILE A 250 1.10 -9.17 -23.50
C ILE A 250 2.42 -8.40 -23.43
N LEU A 251 2.79 -7.74 -24.51
CA LEU A 251 4.08 -7.06 -24.64
C LEU A 251 4.21 -5.88 -23.66
N CYS A 252 3.14 -5.12 -23.46
CA CYS A 252 3.14 -3.96 -22.58
C CYS A 252 3.55 -4.30 -21.13
N PRO A 253 2.93 -5.26 -20.43
CA PRO A 253 3.37 -5.65 -19.08
C PRO A 253 4.76 -6.28 -19.07
N LEU A 254 5.18 -7.02 -20.11
CA LEU A 254 6.54 -7.57 -20.20
C LEU A 254 7.59 -6.49 -20.34
N LEU A 255 7.35 -5.44 -21.12
CA LEU A 255 8.22 -4.28 -21.22
C LEU A 255 8.30 -3.53 -19.88
N ALA A 256 7.17 -3.38 -19.18
CA ALA A 256 7.17 -2.80 -17.85
C ALA A 256 8.02 -3.61 -16.85
N VAL A 257 7.92 -4.93 -16.88
CA VAL A 257 8.76 -5.85 -16.08
C VAL A 257 10.24 -5.66 -16.41
N ALA A 258 10.61 -5.64 -17.68
CA ALA A 258 12.01 -5.46 -18.11
C ALA A 258 12.58 -4.11 -17.62
N CYS A 259 11.83 -3.02 -17.78
CA CYS A 259 12.22 -1.70 -17.27
C CYS A 259 12.32 -1.68 -15.74
N ALA A 260 11.35 -2.26 -15.03
CA ALA A 260 11.37 -2.33 -13.57
C ALA A 260 12.57 -3.13 -13.05
N LEU A 261 12.86 -4.27 -13.67
CA LEU A 261 14.01 -5.11 -13.33
C LEU A 261 15.33 -4.35 -13.55
N ALA A 262 15.47 -3.65 -14.68
CA ALA A 262 16.65 -2.83 -14.95
C ALA A 262 16.84 -1.73 -13.88
N CYS A 263 15.77 -1.05 -13.47
CA CYS A 263 15.81 -0.05 -12.40
C CYS A 263 16.18 -0.66 -11.04
N VAL A 264 15.63 -1.83 -10.68
CA VAL A 264 15.97 -2.54 -9.43
C VAL A 264 17.45 -2.93 -9.42
N LEU A 265 17.97 -3.48 -10.52
CA LEU A 265 19.37 -3.88 -10.63
C LEU A 265 20.31 -2.67 -10.55
N ALA A 266 19.98 -1.57 -11.24
CA ALA A 266 20.76 -0.33 -11.18
C ALA A 266 20.77 0.26 -9.78
N GLY A 267 19.61 0.33 -9.10
CA GLY A 267 19.48 0.80 -7.72
C GLY A 267 20.31 -0.05 -6.74
N SER A 268 20.27 -1.37 -6.92
CA SER A 268 21.05 -2.31 -6.11
C SER A 268 22.54 -2.16 -6.29
N TYR A 269 22.99 -2.04 -7.54
CA TYR A 269 24.41 -1.80 -7.87
C TYR A 269 24.91 -0.51 -7.25
N TYR A 270 24.13 0.58 -7.35
CA TYR A 270 24.46 1.86 -6.75
C TYR A 270 24.54 1.80 -5.22
N ALA A 271 23.60 1.13 -4.57
CA ALA A 271 23.61 0.96 -3.12
C ALA A 271 24.83 0.15 -2.63
N GLN A 272 25.20 -0.91 -3.35
CA GLN A 272 26.37 -1.74 -3.01
C GLN A 272 27.70 -0.99 -3.24
N SER A 273 27.79 -0.16 -4.28
CA SER A 273 29.02 0.62 -4.57
C SER A 273 29.31 1.68 -3.51
N LYS A 274 28.26 2.24 -2.90
CA LYS A 274 28.41 3.25 -1.83
C LYS A 274 28.74 2.67 -0.45
N HIS A 275 28.41 1.41 -0.19
CA HIS A 275 28.56 0.77 1.11
C HIS A 275 29.30 -0.57 1.02
N PRO A 276 30.58 -0.58 0.60
CA PRO A 276 31.34 -1.81 0.39
C PRO A 276 31.62 -2.59 1.68
N GLN A 277 31.62 -1.95 2.85
CA GLN A 277 31.96 -2.55 4.14
C GLN A 277 30.85 -3.36 4.78
N THR A 278 29.59 -3.24 4.34
CA THR A 278 28.43 -3.96 4.90
C THR A 278 28.22 -5.35 4.31
N LYS A 279 29.20 -5.90 3.57
CA LYS A 279 29.09 -7.24 2.94
C LYS A 279 28.96 -8.39 3.94
N GLU A 280 29.40 -8.24 5.17
CA GLU A 280 29.40 -9.27 6.22
C GLU A 280 28.22 -9.19 7.19
N SER A 281 27.27 -8.27 6.99
CA SER A 281 26.08 -8.16 7.83
C SER A 281 25.34 -9.51 7.90
N ALA A 282 25.20 -10.05 9.12
CA ALA A 282 24.55 -11.32 9.38
C ALA A 282 23.11 -11.31 8.84
N ARG A 283 22.73 -12.35 8.11
CA ARG A 283 21.35 -12.46 7.62
C ARG A 283 20.41 -12.62 8.81
N PRO A 284 19.29 -11.90 8.85
CA PRO A 284 18.28 -12.13 9.88
C PRO A 284 17.80 -13.60 9.78
N ARG A 285 17.54 -14.21 10.92
CA ARG A 285 16.97 -15.57 10.94
C ARG A 285 15.66 -15.58 10.19
N GLY A 286 15.59 -16.34 9.08
CA GLY A 286 14.45 -16.33 8.16
C GLY A 286 13.10 -16.60 8.83
N GLY A 287 13.07 -17.46 9.86
CA GLY A 287 11.85 -17.74 10.61
C GLY A 287 11.33 -16.54 11.40
N VAL A 288 12.20 -15.79 12.08
CA VAL A 288 11.82 -14.59 12.84
C VAL A 288 11.32 -13.51 11.89
N LEU A 289 12.04 -13.28 10.79
CA LEU A 289 11.63 -12.33 9.76
C LEU A 289 10.24 -12.68 9.20
N PHE A 290 10.02 -13.95 8.88
CA PHE A 290 8.74 -14.40 8.31
C PHE A 290 7.60 -14.18 9.29
N ILE A 291 7.73 -14.62 10.54
CA ILE A 291 6.69 -14.47 11.57
C ILE A 291 6.34 -12.99 11.79
N SER A 292 7.33 -12.10 11.85
CA SER A 292 7.09 -10.67 12.04
C SER A 292 6.38 -10.01 10.85
N LEU A 293 6.51 -10.57 9.64
CA LEU A 293 5.92 -10.04 8.42
C LEU A 293 4.56 -10.66 8.06
N VAL A 294 4.17 -11.79 8.67
CA VAL A 294 2.88 -12.47 8.41
C VAL A 294 1.67 -11.53 8.55
N PRO A 295 1.56 -10.66 9.57
CA PRO A 295 0.42 -9.74 9.67
C PRO A 295 0.31 -8.80 8.47
N PHE A 296 1.43 -8.36 7.91
CA PHE A 296 1.47 -7.52 6.71
C PHE A 296 1.09 -8.30 5.45
N TYR A 297 1.52 -9.57 5.37
CA TYR A 297 1.10 -10.48 4.29
C TYR A 297 -0.41 -10.67 4.28
N VAL A 298 -0.99 -11.01 5.43
CA VAL A 298 -2.44 -11.18 5.57
C VAL A 298 -3.18 -9.91 5.20
N TYR A 299 -2.73 -8.77 5.73
CA TYR A 299 -3.33 -7.47 5.40
C TYR A 299 -3.32 -7.21 3.90
N GLY A 300 -2.18 -7.34 3.22
CA GLY A 300 -2.07 -7.05 1.79
C GLY A 300 -2.97 -7.95 0.93
N THR A 301 -2.98 -9.26 1.22
CA THR A 301 -3.83 -10.22 0.50
C THR A 301 -5.32 -9.90 0.70
N VAL A 302 -5.75 -9.66 1.94
CA VAL A 302 -7.15 -9.39 2.27
C VAL A 302 -7.60 -8.03 1.72
N TYR A 303 -6.73 -7.03 1.74
CA TYR A 303 -7.03 -5.70 1.19
C TYR A 303 -7.32 -5.75 -0.32
N PHE A 304 -6.48 -6.41 -1.10
CA PHE A 304 -6.73 -6.56 -2.53
C PHE A 304 -7.92 -7.50 -2.81
N SER A 305 -8.12 -8.52 -1.99
CA SER A 305 -9.35 -9.34 -2.08
C SER A 305 -10.61 -8.49 -1.87
N PHE A 306 -10.59 -7.57 -0.90
CA PHE A 306 -11.69 -6.64 -0.68
C PHE A 306 -11.94 -5.74 -1.88
N LEU A 307 -10.88 -5.16 -2.43
CA LEU A 307 -10.96 -4.16 -3.51
C LEU A 307 -11.56 -4.73 -4.80
N PHE A 308 -11.43 -6.04 -5.01
CA PHE A 308 -11.89 -6.71 -6.24
C PHE A 308 -13.00 -7.75 -6.03
N ALA A 309 -13.48 -7.92 -4.80
CA ALA A 309 -14.54 -8.89 -4.48
C ALA A 309 -15.83 -8.63 -5.27
N ASP A 310 -16.22 -7.36 -5.40
CA ASP A 310 -17.38 -6.92 -6.18
C ASP A 310 -17.27 -7.27 -7.66
N ARG A 311 -16.07 -7.18 -8.25
CA ARG A 311 -15.82 -7.56 -9.65
C ARG A 311 -15.86 -9.06 -9.86
N LEU A 312 -15.38 -9.83 -8.88
CA LEU A 312 -15.46 -11.30 -8.94
C LEU A 312 -16.90 -11.76 -8.85
N THR A 313 -17.70 -11.18 -7.95
CA THR A 313 -19.13 -11.51 -7.81
C THR A 313 -19.94 -11.05 -9.03
N ALA A 314 -19.65 -9.86 -9.58
CA ALA A 314 -20.25 -9.39 -10.81
C ALA A 314 -19.94 -10.31 -12.00
N GLY A 315 -18.67 -10.70 -12.16
CA GLY A 315 -18.23 -11.59 -13.24
C GLY A 315 -18.85 -12.98 -13.17
N SER A 316 -19.13 -13.50 -11.98
CA SER A 316 -19.80 -14.77 -11.79
C SER A 316 -21.32 -14.73 -12.09
N ALA A 317 -21.93 -13.54 -12.04
CA ALA A 317 -23.36 -13.34 -12.30
C ALA A 317 -23.67 -13.01 -13.79
N VAL A 318 -22.66 -12.82 -14.64
CA VAL A 318 -22.88 -12.63 -16.07
C VAL A 318 -23.36 -13.96 -16.68
N PRO A 319 -24.48 -13.96 -17.48
CA PRO A 319 -24.97 -15.16 -18.12
C PRO A 319 -23.92 -15.87 -18.95
N TRP A 320 -23.86 -17.19 -18.86
CA TRP A 320 -22.89 -18.02 -19.58
C TRP A 320 -23.08 -17.86 -21.10
N VAL A 321 -22.11 -17.24 -21.74
CA VAL A 321 -22.04 -17.15 -23.17
C VAL A 321 -20.99 -18.15 -23.64
N SER A 322 -21.38 -19.08 -24.51
CA SER A 322 -20.48 -20.07 -25.14
C SER A 322 -19.64 -20.94 -24.17
N GLY A 323 -20.19 -21.33 -23.02
CA GLY A 323 -19.53 -22.26 -22.08
C GLY A 323 -18.48 -21.63 -21.14
N LEU A 324 -18.38 -20.30 -21.09
CA LEU A 324 -17.47 -19.59 -20.19
C LEU A 324 -18.13 -19.30 -18.84
N SER A 325 -17.42 -19.60 -17.75
CA SER A 325 -17.94 -19.43 -16.37
C SER A 325 -17.74 -18.02 -15.80
N PHE A 326 -16.99 -17.15 -16.48
CA PHE A 326 -16.69 -15.79 -16.02
C PHE A 326 -16.82 -14.80 -17.16
N GLY A 327 -17.55 -13.72 -16.95
CA GLY A 327 -17.79 -12.68 -17.95
C GLY A 327 -17.56 -11.27 -17.41
N ILE A 328 -17.54 -10.28 -18.29
CA ILE A 328 -17.51 -8.87 -17.94
C ILE A 328 -18.76 -8.19 -18.47
N ASP A 329 -19.57 -7.63 -17.58
CA ASP A 329 -20.63 -6.70 -17.95
C ASP A 329 -20.03 -5.30 -18.18
N ALA A 330 -20.21 -4.77 -19.40
CA ALA A 330 -19.61 -3.49 -19.78
C ALA A 330 -20.16 -2.32 -18.96
N ALA A 331 -21.46 -2.31 -18.64
CA ALA A 331 -22.07 -1.24 -17.86
C ALA A 331 -21.56 -1.26 -16.41
N TYR A 332 -21.41 -2.47 -15.82
CA TYR A 332 -20.84 -2.65 -14.50
C TYR A 332 -19.38 -2.15 -14.46
N LYS A 333 -18.56 -2.62 -15.40
CA LYS A 333 -17.14 -2.22 -15.50
C LYS A 333 -17.01 -0.71 -15.60
N GLN A 334 -17.73 -0.07 -16.56
CA GLN A 334 -17.67 1.37 -16.75
C GLN A 334 -18.08 2.14 -15.51
N GLY A 335 -19.19 1.78 -14.87
CA GLY A 335 -19.68 2.43 -13.65
C GLY A 335 -18.68 2.34 -12.50
N THR A 336 -18.10 1.15 -12.27
CA THR A 336 -17.12 0.94 -11.19
C THR A 336 -15.76 1.57 -11.49
N ASP A 337 -15.30 1.60 -12.74
CA ASP A 337 -14.00 2.15 -13.12
C ASP A 337 -13.93 3.67 -12.93
N VAL A 338 -15.00 4.41 -13.24
CA VAL A 338 -15.08 5.87 -13.01
C VAL A 338 -14.94 6.20 -11.52
N VAL A 339 -15.65 5.46 -10.65
CA VAL A 339 -15.60 5.71 -9.21
C VAL A 339 -14.34 5.14 -8.57
N LEU A 340 -13.75 4.06 -9.12
CA LEU A 340 -12.43 3.56 -8.72
C LEU A 340 -11.34 4.60 -9.00
N LEU A 341 -11.40 5.31 -10.12
CA LEU A 341 -10.46 6.40 -10.41
C LEU A 341 -10.54 7.49 -9.33
N ALA A 342 -11.76 7.85 -8.91
CA ALA A 342 -11.93 8.80 -7.81
C ALA A 342 -11.34 8.26 -6.50
N PHE A 343 -11.53 6.98 -6.20
CA PHE A 343 -10.92 6.32 -5.05
C PHE A 343 -9.39 6.36 -5.10
N LEU A 344 -8.75 6.00 -6.22
CA LEU A 344 -7.30 5.99 -6.37
C LEU A 344 -6.68 7.38 -6.16
N ILE A 345 -7.30 8.44 -6.70
CA ILE A 345 -6.85 9.82 -6.48
C ILE A 345 -7.00 10.21 -5.00
N THR A 346 -8.11 9.82 -4.38
CA THR A 346 -8.35 10.11 -2.96
C THR A 346 -7.44 9.30 -2.05
N ALA A 347 -7.09 8.05 -2.41
CA ALA A 347 -6.14 7.22 -1.66
C ALA A 347 -4.76 7.89 -1.55
N ALA A 348 -4.30 8.58 -2.61
CA ALA A 348 -3.08 9.38 -2.55
C ALA A 348 -3.16 10.52 -1.50
N LEU A 349 -4.31 11.15 -1.36
CA LEU A 349 -4.55 12.16 -0.33
C LEU A 349 -4.61 11.53 1.07
N VAL A 350 -5.19 10.34 1.20
CA VAL A 350 -5.27 9.59 2.46
C VAL A 350 -3.86 9.30 3.02
N GLU A 351 -2.94 8.82 2.19
CA GLU A 351 -1.55 8.57 2.61
C GLU A 351 -0.89 9.83 3.17
N TYR A 352 -1.04 10.96 2.48
CA TYR A 352 -0.50 12.23 2.96
C TYR A 352 -1.14 12.67 4.28
N LEU A 353 -2.46 12.59 4.40
CA LEU A 353 -3.20 13.04 5.59
C LEU A 353 -2.91 12.14 6.79
N ALA A 354 -2.78 10.81 6.58
CA ALA A 354 -2.42 9.87 7.63
C ALA A 354 -0.99 10.14 8.16
N ASP A 355 -0.02 10.34 7.26
CA ASP A 355 1.35 10.68 7.64
C ASP A 355 1.40 12.05 8.38
N SER A 356 0.61 13.03 7.94
CA SER A 356 0.46 14.31 8.64
C SER A 356 -0.16 14.15 10.03
N PHE A 357 -1.14 13.25 10.18
CA PHE A 357 -1.77 12.93 11.46
C PHE A 357 -0.79 12.24 12.42
N LEU A 358 -0.04 11.24 11.94
CA LEU A 358 0.96 10.53 12.75
C LEU A 358 2.08 11.47 13.23
N ARG A 359 2.59 12.35 12.35
CA ARG A 359 3.55 13.38 12.76
C ARG A 359 2.98 14.36 13.77
N PHE A 360 1.72 14.74 13.63
CA PHE A 360 1.05 15.59 14.63
C PHE A 360 0.94 14.88 15.97
N TRP A 361 0.58 13.59 15.98
CA TRP A 361 0.55 12.78 17.20
C TRP A 361 1.91 12.73 17.87
N GLN A 362 2.97 12.35 17.13
CA GLN A 362 4.34 12.29 17.67
C GLN A 362 4.79 13.62 18.29
N ARG A 363 4.53 14.75 17.61
CA ARG A 363 4.84 16.09 18.15
C ARG A 363 4.10 16.37 19.45
N LEU A 364 2.80 16.10 19.45
CA LEU A 364 1.96 16.40 20.61
C LEU A 364 2.32 15.53 21.82
N ALA A 365 2.66 14.26 21.59
CA ALA A 365 3.13 13.35 22.63
C ALA A 365 4.48 13.77 23.24
N THR A 366 5.34 14.45 22.47
CA THR A 366 6.62 14.98 22.98
C THR A 366 6.50 16.34 23.67
N GLU A 367 5.48 17.14 23.33
CA GLU A 367 5.29 18.49 23.86
C GLU A 367 4.46 18.52 25.15
N LEU A 368 3.51 17.59 25.30
CA LEU A 368 2.61 17.56 26.45
C LEU A 368 3.19 16.74 27.61
N PRO A 369 3.06 17.24 28.87
CA PRO A 369 3.42 16.44 30.03
C PRO A 369 2.47 15.23 30.16
N GLN A 370 2.96 14.13 30.74
CA GLN A 370 2.19 12.86 30.89
C GLN A 370 0.87 13.04 31.67
N THR A 371 0.74 14.11 32.48
CA THR A 371 -0.49 14.44 33.21
C THR A 371 -1.59 15.05 32.32
N ALA A 372 -1.29 15.42 31.09
CA ALA A 372 -2.21 16.13 30.19
C ALA A 372 -2.91 15.22 29.16
N ASN A 373 -3.05 13.92 29.45
CA ASN A 373 -3.65 12.92 28.52
C ASN A 373 -5.02 13.32 27.97
N GLY A 374 -5.85 14.00 28.78
CA GLY A 374 -7.15 14.49 28.33
C GLY A 374 -7.04 15.55 27.20
N GLN A 375 -6.04 16.43 27.28
CA GLN A 375 -5.81 17.46 26.24
C GLN A 375 -5.24 16.82 24.97
N LEU A 376 -4.37 15.83 25.11
CA LEU A 376 -3.83 15.03 24.03
C LEU A 376 -4.98 14.37 23.26
N MET A 377 -5.85 13.63 23.95
CA MET A 377 -6.99 12.94 23.35
C MET A 377 -7.92 13.89 22.57
N VAL A 378 -8.31 15.02 23.18
CA VAL A 378 -9.20 16.01 22.53
C VAL A 378 -8.56 16.61 21.28
N SER A 379 -7.26 16.90 21.34
CA SER A 379 -6.52 17.48 20.20
C SER A 379 -6.39 16.49 19.05
N LEU A 380 -6.07 15.22 19.35
CA LEU A 380 -6.01 14.14 18.36
C LEU A 380 -7.38 13.91 17.73
N TRP A 381 -8.45 13.87 18.53
CA TRP A 381 -9.81 13.69 18.05
C TRP A 381 -10.26 14.80 17.09
N LYS A 382 -10.01 16.05 17.46
CA LYS A 382 -10.30 17.21 16.58
C LYS A 382 -9.53 17.13 15.26
N ARG A 383 -8.25 16.74 15.31
CA ARG A 383 -7.43 16.59 14.10
C ARG A 383 -7.93 15.44 13.24
N HIS A 384 -8.24 14.28 13.84
CA HIS A 384 -8.79 13.11 13.16
C HIS A 384 -10.11 13.43 12.44
N SER A 385 -11.08 14.06 13.13
CA SER A 385 -12.35 14.44 12.52
C SER A 385 -12.19 15.42 11.34
N LYS A 386 -11.25 16.36 11.42
CA LYS A 386 -10.91 17.25 10.29
C LYS A 386 -10.31 16.50 9.11
N THR A 387 -9.45 15.52 9.35
CA THR A 387 -8.87 14.70 8.27
C THR A 387 -9.93 13.82 7.60
N MET A 388 -10.83 13.21 8.35
CA MET A 388 -11.97 12.45 7.80
C MET A 388 -12.85 13.32 6.90
N LEU A 389 -13.21 14.53 7.38
CA LEU A 389 -14.02 15.47 6.61
C LEU A 389 -13.32 15.91 5.33
N ALA A 390 -12.02 16.15 5.38
CA ALA A 390 -11.23 16.53 4.21
C ALA A 390 -11.24 15.43 3.12
N ILE A 391 -11.13 14.16 3.52
CA ILE A 391 -11.19 13.01 2.60
C ILE A 391 -12.57 12.89 1.97
N LEU A 392 -13.63 13.02 2.79
CA LEU A 392 -15.00 12.94 2.31
C LEU A 392 -15.28 14.02 1.26
N ILE A 393 -14.91 15.28 1.53
CA ILE A 393 -15.08 16.39 0.58
C ILE A 393 -14.24 16.13 -0.69
N ALA A 394 -12.98 15.73 -0.54
CA ALA A 394 -12.10 15.45 -1.67
C ALA A 394 -12.65 14.35 -2.57
N PHE A 395 -13.11 13.23 -1.98
CA PHE A 395 -13.71 12.15 -2.75
C PHE A 395 -14.92 12.62 -3.55
N VAL A 396 -15.85 13.34 -2.91
CA VAL A 396 -17.07 13.85 -3.58
C VAL A 396 -16.71 14.78 -4.75
N VAL A 397 -15.77 15.70 -4.55
CA VAL A 397 -15.32 16.62 -5.61
C VAL A 397 -14.69 15.84 -6.78
N VAL A 398 -13.80 14.89 -6.50
CA VAL A 398 -13.13 14.10 -7.54
C VAL A 398 -14.12 13.19 -8.25
N ALA A 399 -15.04 12.53 -7.53
CA ALA A 399 -16.03 11.64 -8.10
C ALA A 399 -17.02 12.39 -9.01
N LEU A 400 -17.48 13.57 -8.59
CA LEU A 400 -18.34 14.42 -9.42
C LEU A 400 -17.60 14.93 -10.66
N SER A 401 -16.33 15.32 -10.54
CA SER A 401 -15.51 15.74 -11.67
C SER A 401 -15.28 14.62 -12.67
N ALA A 402 -14.96 13.41 -12.19
CA ALA A 402 -14.78 12.22 -13.03
C ALA A 402 -16.10 11.85 -13.73
N TRP A 403 -17.20 11.85 -13.00
CA TRP A 403 -18.52 11.58 -13.56
C TRP A 403 -18.94 12.60 -14.63
N PHE A 404 -18.72 13.89 -14.36
CA PHE A 404 -19.03 14.97 -15.32
C PHE A 404 -18.23 14.82 -16.61
N THR A 405 -16.91 14.53 -16.50
CA THR A 405 -16.04 14.30 -17.65
C THR A 405 -16.50 13.09 -18.46
N PHE A 406 -16.82 11.98 -17.76
CA PHE A 406 -17.33 10.77 -18.38
C PHE A 406 -18.67 10.98 -19.10
N SER A 407 -19.63 11.64 -18.45
CA SER A 407 -20.96 11.90 -19.04
C SER A 407 -20.88 12.78 -20.29
N ARG A 408 -19.94 13.73 -20.30
CA ARG A 408 -19.76 14.62 -21.45
C ARG A 408 -19.13 13.92 -22.67
N SER A 409 -18.27 12.91 -22.44
CA SER A 409 -17.64 12.14 -23.51
C SER A 409 -18.55 11.08 -24.13
N ASN A 410 -19.50 10.53 -23.36
CA ASN A 410 -20.35 9.41 -23.78
C ASN A 410 -21.81 9.77 -24.11
N GLY A 411 -22.14 11.06 -24.11
CA GLY A 411 -23.51 11.53 -24.30
C GLY A 411 -24.31 11.69 -23.00
N LEU A 412 -25.35 12.56 -23.02
CA LEU A 412 -26.00 13.11 -21.84
C LEU A 412 -26.89 12.15 -21.03
N THR A 413 -27.14 10.94 -21.52
CA THR A 413 -28.04 9.99 -20.83
C THR A 413 -27.36 8.66 -20.58
N PRO A 414 -26.67 8.48 -19.44
CA PRO A 414 -26.10 7.18 -19.10
C PRO A 414 -27.19 6.12 -18.90
N ALA A 415 -26.92 4.90 -19.34
CA ALA A 415 -27.84 3.79 -19.13
C ALA A 415 -28.19 3.64 -17.63
N PRO A 416 -29.46 3.36 -17.26
CA PRO A 416 -29.86 3.27 -15.85
C PRO A 416 -29.01 2.31 -15.01
N ARG A 417 -28.59 1.17 -15.58
CA ARG A 417 -27.71 0.18 -14.93
C ARG A 417 -26.33 0.76 -14.59
N LEU A 418 -25.72 1.52 -15.51
CA LEU A 418 -24.43 2.17 -15.30
C LEU A 418 -24.53 3.20 -14.16
N LEU A 419 -25.60 4.00 -14.14
CA LEU A 419 -25.82 4.98 -13.08
C LEU A 419 -25.98 4.31 -11.72
N GLN A 420 -26.79 3.24 -11.62
CA GLN A 420 -26.98 2.47 -10.39
C GLN A 420 -25.64 1.89 -9.87
N THR A 421 -24.84 1.29 -10.75
CA THR A 421 -23.55 0.75 -10.43
C THR A 421 -22.59 1.85 -9.92
N ALA A 422 -22.55 2.99 -10.61
CA ALA A 422 -21.71 4.12 -10.22
C ALA A 422 -22.13 4.72 -8.88
N MET A 423 -23.44 4.81 -8.60
CA MET A 423 -23.94 5.31 -7.31
C MET A 423 -23.61 4.36 -6.16
N LEU A 424 -23.91 3.06 -6.29
CA LEU A 424 -23.63 2.07 -5.26
C LEU A 424 -22.12 1.92 -5.05
N GLY A 425 -21.35 1.78 -6.13
CA GLY A 425 -19.91 1.69 -6.08
C GLY A 425 -19.26 2.97 -5.53
N GLY A 426 -19.79 4.15 -5.93
CA GLY A 426 -19.32 5.44 -5.45
C GLY A 426 -19.50 5.61 -3.93
N LEU A 427 -20.65 5.24 -3.39
CA LEU A 427 -20.88 5.23 -1.94
C LEU A 427 -19.97 4.22 -1.23
N GLY A 428 -19.77 3.04 -1.83
CA GLY A 428 -18.85 2.03 -1.31
C GLY A 428 -17.41 2.54 -1.25
N TYR A 429 -16.89 3.12 -2.34
CA TYR A 429 -15.54 3.69 -2.37
C TYR A 429 -15.38 4.94 -1.50
N LEU A 430 -16.44 5.74 -1.31
CA LEU A 430 -16.43 6.84 -0.35
C LEU A 430 -16.18 6.33 1.07
N MET A 431 -16.97 5.33 1.51
CA MET A 431 -16.79 4.72 2.83
C MET A 431 -15.42 4.06 2.94
N LEU A 432 -14.96 3.39 1.89
CA LEU A 432 -13.63 2.77 1.86
C LEU A 432 -12.51 3.81 1.94
N SER A 433 -12.66 4.99 1.32
CA SER A 433 -11.66 6.07 1.41
C SER A 433 -11.47 6.57 2.84
N VAL A 434 -12.57 6.69 3.58
CA VAL A 434 -12.51 7.06 5.01
C VAL A 434 -11.94 5.91 5.84
N ALA A 435 -12.37 4.66 5.58
CA ALA A 435 -11.85 3.48 6.26
C ALA A 435 -10.34 3.29 6.00
N LEU A 436 -9.85 3.64 4.80
CA LEU A 436 -8.43 3.57 4.45
C LEU A 436 -7.59 4.51 5.32
N LEU A 437 -8.09 5.70 5.67
CA LEU A 437 -7.42 6.58 6.63
C LEU A 437 -7.21 5.87 7.97
N GLU A 438 -8.28 5.26 8.50
CA GLU A 438 -8.24 4.53 9.77
C GLU A 438 -7.24 3.37 9.72
N ILE A 439 -7.27 2.61 8.63
CA ILE A 439 -6.36 1.49 8.38
C ILE A 439 -4.90 1.94 8.34
N VAL A 440 -4.60 3.03 7.62
CA VAL A 440 -3.23 3.56 7.51
C VAL A 440 -2.74 4.11 8.85
N ILE A 441 -3.61 4.74 9.64
CA ILE A 441 -3.28 5.16 11.01
C ILE A 441 -2.96 3.93 11.88
N LEU A 442 -3.82 2.89 11.88
CA LEU A 442 -3.58 1.65 12.62
C LEU A 442 -2.28 0.96 12.22
N ALA A 443 -1.98 0.92 10.91
CA ALA A 443 -0.72 0.38 10.41
C ALA A 443 0.51 1.19 10.88
N GLY A 444 0.36 2.53 10.95
CA GLY A 444 1.42 3.45 11.40
C GLY A 444 1.77 3.30 12.89
N ILE A 445 0.81 2.87 13.71
CA ILE A 445 1.01 2.57 15.15
C ILE A 445 1.22 1.08 15.43
N ASN A 446 1.58 0.30 14.41
CA ASN A 446 1.84 -1.15 14.47
C ASN A 446 0.63 -2.02 14.90
N ALA A 447 -0.60 -1.50 14.82
CA ALA A 447 -1.85 -2.23 15.09
C ALA A 447 -2.44 -2.88 13.82
N ILE A 448 -1.58 -3.41 12.94
CA ILE A 448 -1.96 -3.95 11.62
C ILE A 448 -2.91 -5.16 11.71
N SER A 449 -2.88 -5.92 12.80
CA SER A 449 -3.77 -7.05 13.02
C SER A 449 -5.24 -6.63 13.15
N MET A 450 -5.52 -5.51 13.80
CA MET A 450 -6.87 -4.94 13.91
C MET A 450 -7.37 -4.48 12.54
N ALA A 451 -6.51 -3.84 11.74
CA ALA A 451 -6.82 -3.44 10.38
C ALA A 451 -7.11 -4.66 9.49
N SER A 452 -6.30 -5.71 9.58
CA SER A 452 -6.48 -6.96 8.84
C SER A 452 -7.82 -7.64 9.15
N LEU A 453 -8.21 -7.68 10.42
CA LEU A 453 -9.49 -8.24 10.85
C LEU A 453 -10.68 -7.45 10.29
N ALA A 454 -10.61 -6.11 10.36
CA ALA A 454 -11.65 -5.24 9.81
C ALA A 454 -11.86 -5.49 8.31
N VAL A 455 -10.76 -5.56 7.54
CA VAL A 455 -10.82 -5.79 6.10
C VAL A 455 -11.28 -7.23 5.79
N ALA A 456 -10.84 -8.25 6.55
CA ALA A 456 -11.27 -9.65 6.36
C ALA A 456 -12.77 -9.82 6.52
N LEU A 457 -13.35 -9.23 7.58
CA LEU A 457 -14.80 -9.24 7.78
C LEU A 457 -15.51 -8.47 6.67
N GLY A 458 -14.96 -7.36 6.22
CA GLY A 458 -15.46 -6.62 5.07
C GLY A 458 -15.47 -7.44 3.78
N VAL A 459 -14.40 -8.23 3.50
CA VAL A 459 -14.36 -9.16 2.35
C VAL A 459 -15.48 -10.17 2.44
N ALA A 460 -15.67 -10.80 3.60
CA ALA A 460 -16.73 -11.80 3.77
C ALA A 460 -18.13 -11.20 3.50
N VAL A 461 -18.40 -10.02 4.05
CA VAL A 461 -19.69 -9.33 3.80
C VAL A 461 -19.80 -8.90 2.34
N ASN A 462 -18.75 -8.35 1.72
CA ASN A 462 -18.77 -7.96 0.30
C ASN A 462 -19.07 -9.16 -0.61
N LEU A 463 -18.38 -10.29 -0.40
CA LEU A 463 -18.61 -11.50 -1.18
C LEU A 463 -20.01 -12.06 -0.98
N LEU A 464 -20.48 -12.19 0.26
CA LEU A 464 -21.80 -12.76 0.55
C LEU A 464 -22.94 -11.89 0.00
N THR A 465 -22.92 -10.59 0.27
CA THR A 465 -23.96 -9.67 -0.20
C THR A 465 -23.86 -9.42 -1.70
N GLY A 466 -22.63 -9.25 -2.22
CA GLY A 466 -22.40 -9.04 -3.65
C GLY A 466 -22.82 -10.25 -4.48
N TYR A 467 -22.45 -11.47 -4.07
CA TYR A 467 -22.85 -12.69 -4.74
C TYR A 467 -24.38 -12.89 -4.69
N GLY A 468 -24.98 -12.80 -3.50
CA GLY A 468 -26.42 -12.98 -3.34
C GLY A 468 -27.23 -11.99 -4.17
N LEU A 469 -26.93 -10.70 -4.05
CA LEU A 469 -27.71 -9.66 -4.74
C LEU A 469 -27.47 -9.65 -6.25
N SER A 470 -26.25 -9.93 -6.71
CA SER A 470 -25.93 -9.96 -8.15
C SER A 470 -26.65 -11.11 -8.88
N HIS A 471 -26.81 -12.27 -8.25
CA HIS A 471 -27.51 -13.41 -8.83
C HIS A 471 -29.04 -13.30 -8.72
N LEU A 472 -29.57 -12.63 -7.67
CA LEU A 472 -31.01 -12.45 -7.48
C LEU A 472 -31.60 -11.29 -8.29
N TRP A 473 -30.90 -10.15 -8.31
CA TRP A 473 -31.45 -8.91 -8.85
C TRP A 473 -30.69 -8.34 -10.05
N GLY A 474 -29.54 -8.94 -10.38
CA GLY A 474 -28.73 -8.61 -11.54
C GLY A 474 -27.34 -8.03 -11.20
N VAL A 475 -26.46 -8.09 -12.20
CA VAL A 475 -25.02 -7.82 -12.08
C VAL A 475 -24.68 -6.49 -11.40
N GLN A 476 -25.48 -5.43 -11.66
CA GLN A 476 -25.28 -4.09 -11.08
C GLN A 476 -25.31 -4.08 -9.54
N TYR A 477 -26.01 -5.03 -8.92
CA TYR A 477 -26.12 -5.11 -7.47
C TYR A 477 -24.89 -5.76 -6.79
N ALA A 478 -23.90 -6.27 -7.55
CA ALA A 478 -22.62 -6.65 -6.98
C ALA A 478 -21.93 -5.45 -6.28
N ALA A 479 -22.14 -4.22 -6.77
CA ALA A 479 -21.65 -2.99 -6.14
C ALA A 479 -22.27 -2.72 -4.75
N ALA A 480 -23.46 -3.29 -4.45
CA ALA A 480 -24.02 -3.23 -3.10
C ALA A 480 -23.20 -4.07 -2.11
N GLY A 481 -22.54 -5.14 -2.56
CA GLY A 481 -21.57 -5.89 -1.77
C GLY A 481 -20.39 -5.03 -1.34
N LEU A 482 -19.82 -4.26 -2.28
CA LEU A 482 -18.77 -3.30 -1.97
C LEU A 482 -19.25 -2.27 -0.94
N LEU A 483 -20.44 -1.73 -1.08
CA LEU A 483 -21.02 -0.76 -0.14
C LEU A 483 -21.17 -1.37 1.27
N ALA A 484 -21.81 -2.55 1.37
CA ALA A 484 -22.00 -3.23 2.66
C ALA A 484 -20.68 -3.61 3.32
N GLY A 485 -19.75 -4.18 2.55
CA GLY A 485 -18.42 -4.52 3.02
C GLY A 485 -17.63 -3.28 3.49
N SER A 486 -17.67 -2.18 2.72
CA SER A 486 -17.00 -0.91 3.10
C SER A 486 -17.58 -0.32 4.39
N ALA A 487 -18.89 -0.42 4.59
CA ALA A 487 -19.53 0.02 5.83
C ALA A 487 -19.01 -0.77 7.05
N VAL A 488 -18.86 -2.10 6.89
CA VAL A 488 -18.31 -2.98 7.96
C VAL A 488 -16.85 -2.61 8.24
N VAL A 489 -16.02 -2.47 7.20
CA VAL A 489 -14.61 -2.03 7.38
C VAL A 489 -14.53 -0.72 8.12
N LEU A 490 -15.33 0.28 7.70
CA LEU A 490 -15.37 1.60 8.32
C LEU A 490 -15.81 1.53 9.80
N CYS A 491 -16.85 0.78 10.11
CA CYS A 491 -17.33 0.65 11.49
C CYS A 491 -16.28 0.04 12.40
N ILE A 492 -15.64 -1.05 11.97
CA ILE A 492 -14.65 -1.77 12.79
C ILE A 492 -13.35 -0.97 12.90
N SER A 493 -12.82 -0.41 11.80
CA SER A 493 -11.60 0.39 11.84
C SER A 493 -11.78 1.66 12.67
N ASN A 494 -12.93 2.34 12.56
CA ASN A 494 -13.25 3.50 13.38
C ASN A 494 -13.35 3.14 14.87
N ALA A 495 -13.96 2.01 15.22
CA ALA A 495 -13.99 1.53 16.61
C ALA A 495 -12.58 1.25 17.13
N ALA A 496 -11.71 0.62 16.32
CA ALA A 496 -10.32 0.36 16.67
C ALA A 496 -9.51 1.64 16.86
N VAL A 497 -9.61 2.62 15.95
CA VAL A 497 -8.94 3.92 16.08
C VAL A 497 -9.47 4.68 17.32
N ARG A 498 -10.77 4.67 17.58
CA ARG A 498 -11.34 5.26 18.81
C ARG A 498 -10.77 4.62 20.07
N HIS A 499 -10.61 3.32 20.09
CA HIS A 499 -10.00 2.61 21.22
C HIS A 499 -8.55 3.06 21.43
N VAL A 500 -7.76 3.13 20.37
CA VAL A 500 -6.38 3.60 20.39
C VAL A 500 -6.27 5.04 20.85
N LEU A 501 -7.11 5.94 20.34
CA LEU A 501 -7.10 7.36 20.73
C LEU A 501 -7.54 7.60 22.18
N ARG A 502 -8.28 6.66 22.79
CA ARG A 502 -8.63 6.71 24.24
C ARG A 502 -7.47 6.29 25.13
N HIS A 503 -6.55 5.47 24.63
CA HIS A 503 -5.40 4.96 25.38
C HIS A 503 -4.09 5.24 24.63
N PRO A 504 -3.76 6.53 24.37
CA PRO A 504 -2.62 6.89 23.52
C PRO A 504 -1.28 6.45 24.09
N ASP A 505 -1.13 6.40 25.42
CA ASP A 505 0.12 6.05 26.11
C ASP A 505 0.50 4.59 25.87
N TYR A 506 -0.49 3.69 25.90
CA TYR A 506 -0.26 2.25 25.69
C TYR A 506 0.28 1.96 24.29
N HIS A 507 -0.26 2.63 23.28
CA HIS A 507 0.15 2.40 21.89
C HIS A 507 1.43 3.14 21.49
N TYR A 508 1.72 4.27 22.14
CA TYR A 508 2.97 5.01 21.90
C TYR A 508 4.20 4.27 22.41
N SER A 509 4.07 3.51 23.52
CA SER A 509 5.18 2.74 24.10
C SER A 509 5.51 1.45 23.33
N ILE A 510 4.64 1.00 22.41
CA ILE A 510 4.80 -0.23 21.64
C ILE A 510 5.26 0.06 20.18
N SER A 511 5.05 1.28 19.69
CA SER A 511 5.39 1.71 18.33
C SER A 511 6.82 2.24 18.22
#